data_4d95ee96cf27b76f6778bf9bd9d34851
#
_entry.id   4d95ee96cf27b76f6778bf9bd9d34851
#
_cell.length_a   1.000
_cell.length_b   1.000
_cell.length_c   1.000
_cell.angle_alpha   90.00
_cell.angle_beta   90.00
_cell.angle_gamma   90.00
#
_symmetry.space_group_name_H-M   'P 1'
#
loop_
_entity.id
_entity.type
_entity.pdbx_description
1 polymer ?
#
loop_
_entity_poly.entity_id
_entity_poly.type
_entity_poly.pdbx_seq_one_letter_code
_entity_poly.pdbx_strand_id
1 'polypeptide(L)'
;MSRVPAHFLGRAVALGTIAGGVIAVDQWTKSWALHNLSSTSPRHILGPVYLVLSFNRGAAFSLGSGVSPVIEALASLLAVAVIAFSGRAARIGASPVVVVGLGLLSGGALSNLADRLFGDHHGAVVDFIQAVSWWPTFNVADAAITTGAVTVAVSLFFFSRPKAAHPDQR
;
A
#
# COMPACT_ATOMS: atom_id res chain seq x y z
N MET A 1 1.52 -7.79 -34.07
CA MET A 1 2.24 -7.37 -32.84
C MET A 1 1.84 -5.94 -32.52
N SER A 2 1.04 -5.73 -31.47
CA SER A 2 0.62 -4.38 -31.04
C SER A 2 1.83 -3.63 -30.48
N ARG A 3 2.17 -2.48 -31.08
CA ARG A 3 3.28 -1.64 -30.57
C ARG A 3 2.94 -1.13 -29.16
N VAL A 4 3.86 -1.35 -28.22
CA VAL A 4 3.74 -0.78 -26.87
C VAL A 4 3.76 0.75 -26.99
N PRO A 5 2.77 1.48 -26.42
CA PRO A 5 2.74 2.94 -26.48
C PRO A 5 4.00 3.56 -25.88
N ALA A 6 4.56 4.60 -26.50
CA ALA A 6 5.81 5.23 -26.02
C ALA A 6 5.76 5.70 -24.56
N HIS A 7 4.59 6.15 -24.07
CA HIS A 7 4.40 6.58 -22.70
C HIS A 7 4.31 5.44 -21.67
N PHE A 8 4.11 4.19 -22.13
CA PHE A 8 3.95 3.03 -21.23
C PHE A 8 5.22 2.77 -20.43
N LEU A 9 6.37 2.73 -21.10
CA LEU A 9 7.64 2.40 -20.45
C LEU A 9 7.99 3.38 -19.33
N GLY A 10 7.88 4.70 -19.59
CA GLY A 10 8.15 5.72 -18.58
C GLY A 10 7.24 5.59 -17.33
N ARG A 11 5.94 5.33 -17.55
CA ARG A 11 4.99 5.12 -16.44
C ARG A 11 5.23 3.82 -15.68
N ALA A 12 5.55 2.75 -16.38
CA ALA A 12 5.87 1.47 -15.75
C ALA A 12 7.15 1.57 -14.90
N VAL A 13 8.18 2.26 -15.39
CA VAL A 13 9.41 2.54 -14.63
C VAL A 13 9.10 3.39 -13.40
N ALA A 14 8.36 4.49 -13.55
CA ALA A 14 7.99 5.35 -12.43
C ALA A 14 7.21 4.58 -11.36
N LEU A 15 6.20 3.80 -11.76
CA LEU A 15 5.42 2.96 -10.86
C LEU A 15 6.31 1.95 -10.12
N GLY A 16 7.18 1.24 -10.84
CA GLY A 16 8.10 0.27 -10.26
C GLY A 16 9.10 0.90 -9.31
N THR A 17 9.63 2.09 -9.63
CA THR A 17 10.56 2.82 -8.76
C THR A 17 9.88 3.26 -7.46
N ILE A 18 8.66 3.81 -7.54
CA ILE A 18 7.91 4.22 -6.35
C ILE A 18 7.56 3.00 -5.49
N ALA A 19 7.05 1.93 -6.10
CA ALA A 19 6.72 0.71 -5.37
C ALA A 19 7.95 0.08 -4.71
N GLY A 20 9.06 -0.01 -5.42
CA GLY A 20 10.33 -0.50 -4.90
C GLY A 20 10.87 0.35 -3.74
N GLY A 21 10.75 1.67 -3.85
CA GLY A 21 11.12 2.61 -2.78
C GLY A 21 10.28 2.40 -1.51
N VAL A 22 8.96 2.25 -1.66
CA VAL A 22 8.06 1.94 -0.53
C VAL A 22 8.44 0.63 0.13
N ILE A 23 8.62 -0.44 -0.64
CA ILE A 23 9.03 -1.76 -0.12
C ILE A 23 10.34 -1.65 0.65
N ALA A 24 11.35 -0.98 0.07
CA ALA A 24 12.65 -0.85 0.69
C ALA A 24 12.58 -0.10 2.04
N VAL A 25 11.87 1.04 2.08
CA VAL A 25 11.71 1.83 3.32
C VAL A 25 10.90 1.08 4.36
N ASP A 26 9.81 0.43 3.97
CA ASP A 26 8.94 -0.30 4.89
C ASP A 26 9.68 -1.52 5.49
N GLN A 27 10.32 -2.34 4.68
CA GLN A 27 11.06 -3.51 5.15
C GLN A 27 12.28 -3.11 6.01
N TRP A 28 12.95 -2.02 5.67
CA TRP A 28 14.02 -1.48 6.50
C TRP A 28 13.53 -1.01 7.86
N THR A 29 12.42 -0.24 7.89
CA THR A 29 11.84 0.24 9.16
C THR A 29 11.25 -0.89 10.01
N LYS A 30 10.65 -1.91 9.42
CA LYS A 30 10.19 -3.11 10.10
C LYS A 30 11.35 -3.91 10.72
N SER A 31 12.43 -4.10 9.95
CA SER A 31 13.64 -4.74 10.47
C SER A 31 14.22 -3.96 11.64
N TRP A 32 14.29 -2.63 11.53
CA TRP A 32 14.71 -1.78 12.64
C TRP A 32 13.80 -1.93 13.87
N ALA A 33 12.48 -1.95 13.68
CA ALA A 33 11.50 -2.09 14.74
C ALA A 33 11.64 -3.42 15.49
N LEU A 34 11.84 -4.52 14.75
CA LEU A 34 12.07 -5.85 15.33
C LEU A 34 13.29 -5.90 16.26
N HIS A 35 14.35 -5.15 15.95
CA HIS A 35 15.58 -5.15 16.74
C HIS A 35 15.57 -4.12 17.89
N ASN A 36 14.73 -3.09 17.83
CA ASN A 36 14.84 -1.93 18.73
C ASN A 36 13.57 -1.66 19.57
N LEU A 37 12.45 -2.31 19.29
CA LEU A 37 11.19 -2.08 19.98
C LEU A 37 10.72 -3.32 20.73
N SER A 38 9.88 -3.08 21.74
CA SER A 38 9.24 -4.12 22.54
C SER A 38 7.71 -4.01 22.40
N SER A 39 7.01 -5.13 22.55
CA SER A 39 5.55 -5.18 22.61
C SER A 39 4.99 -4.79 24.00
N THR A 40 5.83 -4.81 25.03
CA THR A 40 5.43 -4.54 26.41
C THR A 40 5.88 -3.17 26.94
N SER A 41 6.77 -2.48 26.20
CA SER A 41 7.34 -1.20 26.61
C SER A 41 7.27 -0.18 25.46
N PRO A 42 6.11 0.49 25.25
CA PRO A 42 5.97 1.52 24.24
C PRO A 42 6.94 2.67 24.43
N ARG A 43 7.61 3.10 23.36
CA ARG A 43 8.53 4.22 23.34
C ARG A 43 7.80 5.49 22.89
N HIS A 44 7.64 6.46 23.78
CA HIS A 44 7.06 7.76 23.45
C HIS A 44 7.95 8.55 22.48
N ILE A 45 7.35 9.15 21.46
CA ILE A 45 8.05 9.98 20.47
C ILE A 45 7.64 11.44 20.60
N LEU A 46 6.38 11.76 20.34
CA LEU A 46 5.87 13.13 20.38
C LEU A 46 4.34 13.13 20.51
N GLY A 47 3.79 13.93 21.44
CA GLY A 47 2.34 14.03 21.62
C GLY A 47 1.71 12.66 21.88
N PRO A 48 0.69 12.23 21.16
CA PRO A 48 0.06 10.92 21.35
C PRO A 48 0.79 9.76 20.64
N VAL A 49 1.91 10.03 19.96
CA VAL A 49 2.60 9.05 19.10
C VAL A 49 3.58 8.21 19.91
N TYR A 50 3.42 6.90 19.82
CA TYR A 50 4.31 5.90 20.40
C TYR A 50 4.84 4.95 19.33
N LEU A 51 6.01 4.36 19.59
CA LEU A 51 6.50 3.19 18.87
C LEU A 51 6.39 1.97 19.77
N VAL A 52 5.69 0.96 19.29
CA VAL A 52 5.46 -0.30 20.01
C VAL A 52 5.41 -1.44 19.00
N LEU A 53 6.15 -2.52 19.25
CA LEU A 53 6.16 -3.66 18.36
C LEU A 53 4.84 -4.42 18.47
N SER A 54 4.18 -4.65 17.34
CA SER A 54 2.94 -5.40 17.23
C SER A 54 2.97 -6.32 16.02
N PHE A 55 2.35 -7.50 16.15
CA PHE A 55 2.23 -8.47 15.06
C PHE A 55 0.78 -8.58 14.62
N ASN A 56 0.46 -7.99 13.47
CA ASN A 56 -0.89 -7.90 12.93
C ASN A 56 -1.21 -9.14 12.07
N ARG A 57 -2.01 -10.03 12.62
CA ARG A 57 -2.52 -11.23 11.94
C ARG A 57 -3.82 -10.99 11.17
N GLY A 58 -4.12 -9.76 10.78
CA GLY A 58 -5.36 -9.42 10.10
C GLY A 58 -6.56 -9.28 11.04
N ALA A 59 -6.34 -9.21 12.34
CA ALA A 59 -7.39 -9.05 13.34
C ALA A 59 -7.75 -7.58 13.56
N ALA A 60 -8.37 -6.93 12.56
CA ALA A 60 -9.06 -5.66 12.81
C ALA A 60 -10.23 -5.82 13.80
N PHE A 61 -10.58 -7.06 14.20
CA PHE A 61 -11.75 -7.35 15.04
C PHE A 61 -11.53 -8.44 16.08
N SER A 62 -10.33 -8.64 16.61
CA SER A 62 -10.09 -9.53 17.80
C SER A 62 -10.76 -10.93 17.75
N LEU A 63 -11.01 -11.48 16.58
CA LEU A 63 -11.66 -12.79 16.42
C LEU A 63 -10.62 -13.90 16.25
N GLY A 64 -10.05 -14.32 17.37
CA GLY A 64 -9.38 -15.62 17.46
C GLY A 64 -7.88 -15.63 17.17
N SER A 65 -7.18 -16.51 17.84
CA SER A 65 -5.75 -16.77 17.79
C SER A 65 -5.36 -17.59 16.54
N GLY A 66 -5.35 -16.96 15.39
CA GLY A 66 -4.88 -17.59 14.15
C GLY A 66 -5.09 -16.67 12.96
N VAL A 67 -4.11 -16.60 12.06
CA VAL A 67 -4.31 -15.96 10.76
C VAL A 67 -5.36 -16.79 10.04
N SER A 68 -6.51 -16.20 9.77
CA SER A 68 -7.49 -16.89 8.93
C SER A 68 -6.91 -16.99 7.52
N PRO A 69 -6.81 -18.20 6.94
CA PRO A 69 -6.36 -18.36 5.54
C PRO A 69 -7.16 -17.49 4.56
N VAL A 70 -8.39 -17.15 4.94
CA VAL A 70 -9.26 -16.24 4.19
C VAL A 70 -8.68 -14.82 4.15
N ILE A 71 -8.14 -14.31 5.26
CA ILE A 71 -7.53 -12.96 5.32
C ILE A 71 -6.26 -12.91 4.46
N GLU A 72 -5.42 -13.95 4.51
CA GLU A 72 -4.24 -14.05 3.65
C GLU A 72 -4.63 -14.08 2.16
N ALA A 73 -5.63 -14.89 1.82
CA ALA A 73 -6.13 -15.00 0.46
C ALA A 73 -6.71 -13.67 -0.03
N LEU A 74 -7.49 -12.97 0.80
CA LEU A 74 -8.06 -11.66 0.46
C LEU A 74 -6.97 -10.59 0.30
N ALA A 75 -5.98 -10.55 1.17
CA ALA A 75 -4.86 -9.62 1.07
C ALA A 75 -4.03 -9.86 -0.19
N SER A 76 -3.76 -11.13 -0.51
CA SER A 76 -3.05 -11.54 -1.73
C SER A 76 -3.85 -11.17 -2.98
N LEU A 77 -5.14 -11.45 -2.99
CA LEU A 77 -6.03 -11.11 -4.10
C LEU A 77 -6.09 -9.59 -4.33
N LEU A 78 -6.19 -8.81 -3.26
CA LEU A 78 -6.18 -7.35 -3.34
C LEU A 78 -4.85 -6.83 -3.89
N ALA A 79 -3.71 -7.36 -3.44
CA ALA A 79 -2.40 -6.99 -3.95
C ALA A 79 -2.28 -7.29 -5.45
N VAL A 80 -2.70 -8.48 -5.90
CA VAL A 80 -2.73 -8.85 -7.32
C VAL A 80 -3.64 -7.93 -8.13
N ALA A 81 -4.84 -7.62 -7.62
CA ALA A 81 -5.77 -6.72 -8.29
C ALA A 81 -5.20 -5.29 -8.44
N VAL A 82 -4.55 -4.75 -7.41
CA VAL A 82 -3.88 -3.45 -7.44
C VAL A 82 -2.76 -3.44 -8.50
N ILE A 83 -1.93 -4.48 -8.54
CA ILE A 83 -0.83 -4.58 -9.52
C ILE A 83 -1.37 -4.67 -10.95
N ALA A 84 -2.39 -5.51 -11.19
CA ALA A 84 -3.01 -5.67 -12.50
C ALA A 84 -3.65 -4.35 -12.97
N PHE A 85 -4.35 -3.65 -12.08
CA PHE A 85 -4.93 -2.34 -12.36
C PHE A 85 -3.85 -1.29 -12.65
N SER A 86 -2.75 -1.30 -11.91
CA SER A 86 -1.61 -0.40 -12.10
C SER A 86 -0.96 -0.60 -13.47
N GLY A 87 -0.74 -1.85 -13.88
CA GLY A 87 -0.23 -2.19 -15.21
C GLY A 87 -1.18 -1.74 -16.33
N ARG A 88 -2.49 -1.88 -16.16
CA ARG A 88 -3.49 -1.37 -17.10
C ARG A 88 -3.47 0.16 -17.15
N ALA A 89 -3.45 0.85 -16.01
CA ALA A 89 -3.39 2.31 -15.94
C ALA A 89 -2.15 2.88 -16.67
N ALA A 90 -1.00 2.26 -16.51
CA ALA A 90 0.21 2.62 -17.23
C ALA A 90 0.03 2.50 -18.74
N ARG A 91 -0.64 1.44 -19.23
CA ARG A 91 -0.90 1.19 -20.67
C ARG A 91 -1.84 2.22 -21.27
N ILE A 92 -2.93 2.57 -20.59
CA ILE A 92 -3.95 3.52 -21.08
C ILE A 92 -3.54 4.99 -20.89
N GLY A 93 -2.35 5.26 -20.36
CA GLY A 93 -1.83 6.61 -20.26
C GLY A 93 -2.39 7.40 -19.06
N ALA A 94 -2.59 6.77 -17.92
CA ALA A 94 -3.03 7.43 -16.69
C ALA A 94 -2.18 8.66 -16.35
N SER A 95 -2.75 9.63 -15.65
CA SER A 95 -2.04 10.86 -15.26
C SER A 95 -0.86 10.53 -14.34
N PRO A 96 0.19 11.37 -14.27
CA PRO A 96 1.31 11.15 -13.38
C PRO A 96 0.89 11.02 -11.90
N VAL A 97 -0.13 11.76 -11.47
CA VAL A 97 -0.68 11.70 -10.09
C VAL A 97 -1.27 10.32 -9.81
N VAL A 98 -2.02 9.75 -10.76
CA VAL A 98 -2.56 8.38 -10.63
C VAL A 98 -1.42 7.36 -10.60
N VAL A 99 -0.38 7.53 -11.41
CA VAL A 99 0.79 6.64 -11.41
C VAL A 99 1.50 6.65 -10.06
N VAL A 100 1.68 7.83 -9.44
CA VAL A 100 2.24 7.96 -8.09
C VAL A 100 1.37 7.24 -7.06
N GLY A 101 0.06 7.53 -7.05
CA GLY A 101 -0.87 6.87 -6.12
C GLY A 101 -0.89 5.35 -6.25
N LEU A 102 -0.87 4.84 -7.49
CA LEU A 102 -0.82 3.40 -7.74
C LEU A 102 0.53 2.78 -7.36
N GLY A 103 1.64 3.51 -7.53
CA GLY A 103 2.97 3.09 -7.07
C GLY A 103 3.01 2.92 -5.55
N LEU A 104 2.46 3.89 -4.80
CA LEU A 104 2.34 3.82 -3.34
C LEU A 104 1.46 2.64 -2.90
N LEU A 105 0.28 2.49 -3.50
CA LEU A 105 -0.63 1.36 -3.25
C LEU A 105 0.05 0.01 -3.50
N SER A 106 0.68 -0.14 -4.67
CA SER A 106 1.31 -1.41 -5.05
C SER A 106 2.49 -1.75 -4.14
N GLY A 107 3.33 -0.74 -3.82
CA GLY A 107 4.48 -0.93 -2.93
C GLY A 107 4.06 -1.35 -1.53
N GLY A 108 3.09 -0.65 -0.94
CA GLY A 108 2.58 -1.00 0.40
C GLY A 108 1.90 -2.37 0.43
N ALA A 109 1.05 -2.67 -0.57
CA ALA A 109 0.37 -3.96 -0.66
C ALA A 109 1.38 -5.11 -0.82
N LEU A 110 2.41 -4.95 -1.66
CA LEU A 110 3.47 -5.94 -1.85
C LEU A 110 4.33 -6.12 -0.61
N SER A 111 4.66 -5.04 0.10
CA SER A 111 5.46 -5.12 1.32
C SER A 111 4.74 -5.87 2.44
N ASN A 112 3.46 -5.57 2.68
CA ASN A 112 2.64 -6.30 3.66
C ASN A 112 2.36 -7.75 3.23
N LEU A 113 2.28 -8.02 1.93
CA LEU A 113 2.17 -9.38 1.41
C LEU A 113 3.48 -10.16 1.61
N ALA A 114 4.63 -9.51 1.42
CA ALA A 114 5.94 -10.13 1.68
C ALA A 114 6.09 -10.57 3.13
N ASP A 115 5.68 -9.76 4.11
CA ASP A 115 5.67 -10.15 5.52
C ASP A 115 4.85 -11.43 5.75
N ARG A 116 3.64 -11.51 5.14
CA ARG A 116 2.76 -12.65 5.32
C ARG A 116 3.28 -13.94 4.70
N LEU A 117 3.92 -13.85 3.53
CA LEU A 117 4.37 -15.03 2.78
C LEU A 117 5.78 -15.48 3.19
N PHE A 118 6.65 -14.55 3.57
CA PHE A 118 8.08 -14.80 3.77
C PHE A 118 8.59 -14.40 5.16
N GLY A 119 7.79 -13.72 5.97
CA GLY A 119 8.18 -13.31 7.33
C GLY A 119 8.14 -14.47 8.31
N ASP A 120 9.06 -14.47 9.28
CA ASP A 120 9.18 -15.50 10.33
C ASP A 120 8.10 -15.41 11.42
N HIS A 121 7.05 -14.61 11.19
CA HIS A 121 6.02 -14.29 12.18
C HIS A 121 4.68 -14.96 11.92
N HIS A 122 4.70 -16.15 11.30
CA HIS A 122 3.50 -16.97 11.04
C HIS A 122 2.38 -16.19 10.32
N GLY A 123 2.71 -15.52 9.22
CA GLY A 123 1.77 -14.76 8.40
C GLY A 123 1.33 -13.41 8.99
N ALA A 124 1.93 -12.96 10.10
CA ALA A 124 1.66 -11.65 10.64
C ALA A 124 2.47 -10.55 9.95
N VAL A 125 1.88 -9.37 9.82
CA VAL A 125 2.56 -8.13 9.40
C VAL A 125 3.17 -7.47 10.62
N VAL A 126 4.38 -6.93 10.47
CA VAL A 126 5.05 -6.15 11.53
C VAL A 126 4.53 -4.71 11.52
N ASP A 127 3.85 -4.33 12.60
CA ASP A 127 3.36 -2.98 12.84
C ASP A 127 4.11 -2.36 14.04
N PHE A 128 4.35 -1.05 14.00
CA PHE A 128 5.14 -0.42 15.05
C PHE A 128 4.81 1.03 15.34
N ILE A 129 3.92 1.68 14.57
CA ILE A 129 3.52 3.07 14.79
C ILE A 129 2.14 3.09 15.43
N GLN A 130 2.02 3.68 16.62
CA GLN A 130 0.76 3.95 17.30
C GLN A 130 0.54 5.45 17.35
N ALA A 131 -0.31 5.98 16.46
CA ALA A 131 -0.56 7.43 16.37
C ALA A 131 -1.39 7.96 17.55
N VAL A 132 -2.40 7.18 17.99
CA VAL A 132 -3.25 7.46 19.15
C VAL A 132 -3.67 6.13 19.80
N SER A 133 -4.00 6.15 21.07
CA SER A 133 -4.25 4.94 21.87
C SER A 133 -5.45 4.09 21.41
N TRP A 134 -6.44 4.70 20.76
CA TRP A 134 -7.64 4.02 20.27
C TRP A 134 -7.52 3.56 18.79
N TRP A 135 -6.45 3.93 18.09
CA TRP A 135 -6.21 3.51 16.71
C TRP A 135 -5.24 2.32 16.68
N PRO A 136 -5.47 1.33 15.83
CA PRO A 136 -4.56 0.20 15.67
C PRO A 136 -3.14 0.66 15.31
N THR A 137 -2.14 -0.10 15.74
CA THR A 137 -0.77 0.06 15.24
C THR A 137 -0.72 -0.19 13.73
N PHE A 138 0.17 0.52 13.04
CA PHE A 138 0.37 0.41 11.61
C PHE A 138 1.87 0.55 11.26
N ASN A 139 2.20 0.45 9.99
CA ASN A 139 3.54 0.54 9.44
C ASN A 139 3.62 1.52 8.26
N VAL A 140 4.81 1.64 7.64
CA VAL A 140 5.01 2.54 6.50
C VAL A 140 4.23 2.07 5.26
N ALA A 141 4.09 0.75 5.05
CA ALA A 141 3.28 0.21 3.95
C ALA A 141 1.81 0.62 4.07
N ASP A 142 1.22 0.60 5.29
CA ASP A 142 -0.17 1.02 5.51
C ASP A 142 -0.36 2.51 5.24
N ALA A 143 0.61 3.34 5.64
CA ALA A 143 0.62 4.77 5.33
C ALA A 143 0.70 5.01 3.81
N ALA A 144 1.51 4.23 3.10
CA ALA A 144 1.62 4.31 1.64
C ALA A 144 0.33 3.84 0.94
N ILE A 145 -0.30 2.75 1.40
CA ILE A 145 -1.59 2.27 0.90
C ILE A 145 -2.66 3.36 1.05
N THR A 146 -2.78 3.93 2.25
CA THR A 146 -3.78 4.95 2.54
C THR A 146 -3.56 6.21 1.71
N THR A 147 -2.33 6.72 1.66
CA THR A 147 -1.96 7.90 0.87
C THR A 147 -2.19 7.65 -0.62
N GLY A 148 -1.79 6.48 -1.12
CA GLY A 148 -1.99 6.08 -2.51
C GLY A 148 -3.47 5.99 -2.89
N ALA A 149 -4.30 5.38 -2.02
CA ALA A 149 -5.75 5.27 -2.25
C ALA A 149 -6.42 6.66 -2.30
N VAL A 150 -6.11 7.54 -1.35
CA VAL A 150 -6.62 8.92 -1.33
C VAL A 150 -6.17 9.67 -2.58
N THR A 151 -4.89 9.56 -2.97
CA THR A 151 -4.34 10.21 -4.17
C THR A 151 -5.09 9.78 -5.44
N VAL A 152 -5.32 8.48 -5.62
CA VAL A 152 -6.07 7.96 -6.77
C VAL A 152 -7.53 8.43 -6.71
N ALA A 153 -8.19 8.31 -5.56
CA ALA A 153 -9.60 8.70 -5.40
C ALA A 153 -9.81 10.20 -5.70
N VAL A 154 -8.98 11.07 -5.14
CA VAL A 154 -9.02 12.51 -5.37
C VAL A 154 -8.77 12.83 -6.85
N SER A 155 -7.76 12.17 -7.46
CA SER A 155 -7.47 12.38 -8.88
C SER A 155 -8.64 11.98 -9.78
N LEU A 156 -9.28 10.86 -9.50
CA LEU A 156 -10.44 10.41 -10.28
C LEU A 156 -11.65 11.32 -10.08
N PHE A 157 -11.90 11.77 -8.86
CA PHE A 157 -13.06 12.61 -8.56
C PHE A 157 -12.96 14.01 -9.19
N PHE A 158 -11.81 14.66 -9.09
CA PHE A 158 -11.65 16.04 -9.53
C PHE A 158 -11.21 16.20 -10.99
N PHE A 159 -10.52 15.23 -11.56
CA PHE A 159 -9.91 15.36 -12.88
C PHE A 159 -10.51 14.44 -13.97
N SER A 160 -11.43 13.52 -13.62
CA SER A 160 -12.19 12.76 -14.58
C SER A 160 -13.42 13.55 -15.06
N ARG A 161 -13.20 14.67 -15.77
CA ARG A 161 -14.32 15.36 -16.43
C ARG A 161 -14.75 14.52 -17.65
N PRO A 162 -16.06 14.26 -17.85
CA PRO A 162 -16.54 13.72 -19.12
C PRO A 162 -16.15 14.69 -20.23
N LYS A 163 -15.51 14.17 -21.29
CA LYS A 163 -15.27 14.93 -22.52
C LYS A 163 -16.65 15.32 -23.05
N ALA A 164 -16.99 16.62 -23.00
CA ALA A 164 -18.26 17.10 -23.53
C ALA A 164 -18.44 16.57 -24.94
N ALA A 165 -19.55 15.89 -25.19
CA ALA A 165 -19.93 15.46 -26.53
C ALA A 165 -20.00 16.74 -27.40
N HIS A 166 -19.20 16.78 -28.44
CA HIS A 166 -19.27 17.84 -29.45
C HIS A 166 -20.66 17.73 -30.09
N PRO A 167 -21.53 18.77 -30.04
CA PRO A 167 -22.76 18.70 -30.79
C PRO A 167 -22.39 18.60 -32.27
N ASP A 168 -22.90 17.56 -32.89
CA ASP A 168 -22.80 17.28 -34.32
C ASP A 168 -23.26 18.51 -35.10
N GLN A 169 -22.36 19.11 -35.85
CA GLN A 169 -22.70 20.18 -36.76
C GLN A 169 -23.35 19.54 -38.00
N ARG A 170 -24.67 19.64 -38.03
CA ARG A 170 -25.46 19.39 -39.25
C ARG A 170 -25.30 20.57 -40.21
#